data_e6bb03ec14eb71aeeee030aa98ca0e53
#
_entry.id   e6bb03ec14eb71aeeee030aa98ca0e53
#
_cell.length_a   1.000
_cell.length_b   1.000
_cell.length_c   1.000
_cell.angle_alpha   90.00
_cell.angle_beta   90.00
_cell.angle_gamma   90.00
#
_symmetry.space_group_name_H-M   'P 1'
#
loop_
_entity.id
_entity.type
_entity.pdbx_description
1 polymer ?
#
loop_
_entity_poly.entity_id
_entity_poly.type
_entity_poly.pdbx_seq_one_letter_code
_entity_poly.pdbx_strand_id
1 'polypeptide(L)'
;MFKRAGFKLKLAVPQECAYTNLIRRLDPAIGQDCCIADIGHSGTRLHLFHQREYATVRNVDIGMRALDEIIAAVQEVDVHMAHTYKESNYNQVLESDDAQRLYSSLAVEMAKAVNFFNYNNRDAQLEDIYLCGGGACIAPLTRAIEEATHMQVHSAAALMPPLQQPEDAYHFLQGYGLAIGEK
;
A
#
# COMPACT_ATOMS: atom_id res chain seq x y z
N MET A 1 -11.16 13.57 -21.29
CA MET A 1 -9.76 13.10 -21.27
C MET A 1 -9.57 11.88 -22.17
N PHE A 2 -10.15 10.70 -21.89
CA PHE A 2 -9.95 9.44 -22.65
C PHE A 2 -10.24 9.57 -24.16
N LYS A 3 -11.37 10.18 -24.55
CA LYS A 3 -11.74 10.37 -25.96
C LYS A 3 -10.71 11.21 -26.73
N ARG A 4 -10.06 12.20 -26.09
CA ARG A 4 -9.01 13.01 -26.70
C ARG A 4 -7.71 12.23 -26.91
N ALA A 5 -7.45 11.22 -26.08
CA ALA A 5 -6.29 10.31 -26.18
C ALA A 5 -6.56 9.10 -27.10
N GLY A 6 -7.70 9.07 -27.80
CA GLY A 6 -8.06 7.98 -28.70
C GLY A 6 -8.62 6.73 -28.03
N PHE A 7 -8.85 6.75 -26.71
CA PHE A 7 -9.40 5.61 -25.97
C PHE A 7 -10.92 5.67 -25.86
N LYS A 8 -11.55 4.51 -25.96
CA LYS A 8 -12.96 4.31 -25.68
C LYS A 8 -13.10 3.73 -24.28
N LEU A 9 -13.58 4.56 -23.33
CA LEU A 9 -13.91 4.09 -21.98
C LEU A 9 -15.04 3.07 -22.07
N LYS A 10 -14.80 1.85 -21.62
CA LYS A 10 -15.81 0.76 -21.59
C LYS A 10 -16.41 0.56 -20.21
N LEU A 11 -15.60 0.74 -19.16
CA LEU A 11 -15.99 0.49 -17.79
C LEU A 11 -15.22 1.41 -16.86
N ALA A 12 -15.87 1.90 -15.82
CA ALA A 12 -15.26 2.57 -14.68
C ALA A 12 -15.75 1.86 -13.41
N VAL A 13 -14.83 1.39 -12.60
CA VAL A 13 -15.12 0.64 -11.36
C VAL A 13 -14.34 1.24 -10.19
N PRO A 14 -14.83 1.09 -8.96
CA PRO A 14 -14.09 1.45 -7.77
C PRO A 14 -12.79 0.63 -7.64
N GLN A 15 -11.82 1.18 -6.92
CA GLN A 15 -10.51 0.53 -6.69
C GLN A 15 -10.64 -0.83 -6.01
N GLU A 16 -11.62 -0.98 -5.14
CA GLU A 16 -11.91 -2.21 -4.40
C GLU A 16 -12.18 -3.41 -5.31
N CYS A 17 -12.76 -3.18 -6.49
CA CYS A 17 -12.99 -4.26 -7.47
C CYS A 17 -11.68 -4.89 -7.95
N ALA A 18 -10.63 -4.09 -8.12
CA ALA A 18 -9.33 -4.60 -8.52
C ALA A 18 -8.75 -5.55 -7.46
N TYR A 19 -8.78 -5.13 -6.23
CA TYR A 19 -8.25 -5.92 -5.11
C TYR A 19 -9.09 -7.16 -4.81
N THR A 20 -10.42 -7.06 -4.93
CA THR A 20 -11.33 -8.23 -4.82
C THR A 20 -11.01 -9.28 -5.89
N ASN A 21 -10.75 -8.87 -7.13
CA ASN A 21 -10.37 -9.78 -8.20
C ASN A 21 -9.06 -10.52 -7.90
N LEU A 22 -8.08 -9.82 -7.31
CA LEU A 22 -6.81 -10.42 -6.89
C LEU A 22 -7.03 -11.48 -5.81
N ILE A 23 -7.70 -11.12 -4.72
CA ILE A 23 -7.94 -12.02 -3.58
C ILE A 23 -8.72 -13.28 -4.02
N ARG A 24 -9.73 -13.13 -4.88
CA ARG A 24 -10.53 -14.27 -5.36
C ARG A 24 -9.73 -15.25 -6.22
N ARG A 25 -8.62 -14.82 -6.83
CA ARG A 25 -7.76 -15.67 -7.67
C ARG A 25 -6.61 -16.34 -6.92
N LEU A 26 -6.33 -15.94 -5.70
CA LEU A 26 -5.35 -16.62 -4.86
C LEU A 26 -5.80 -18.04 -4.51
N ASP A 27 -4.85 -18.88 -4.12
CA ASP A 27 -5.14 -20.16 -3.50
C ASP A 27 -6.12 -19.95 -2.33
N PRO A 28 -7.20 -20.72 -2.23
CA PRO A 28 -8.15 -20.61 -1.12
C PRO A 28 -7.54 -20.72 0.27
N ALA A 29 -6.36 -21.35 0.41
CA ALA A 29 -5.62 -21.40 1.66
C ALA A 29 -4.94 -20.08 2.05
N ILE A 30 -4.86 -19.12 1.10
CA ILE A 30 -4.18 -17.84 1.29
C ILE A 30 -5.22 -16.70 1.32
N GLY A 31 -4.99 -15.71 2.18
CA GLY A 31 -5.76 -14.47 2.18
C GLY A 31 -7.21 -14.61 2.62
N GLN A 32 -7.49 -15.54 3.55
CA GLN A 32 -8.83 -15.64 4.17
C GLN A 32 -9.21 -14.30 4.82
N ASP A 33 -8.35 -13.83 5.72
CA ASP A 33 -8.46 -12.53 6.37
C ASP A 33 -7.15 -11.78 6.14
N CYS A 34 -7.18 -10.72 5.34
CA CYS A 34 -5.97 -10.00 5.00
C CYS A 34 -6.23 -8.51 4.77
N CYS A 35 -5.15 -7.75 4.75
CA CYS A 35 -5.15 -6.33 4.42
C CYS A 35 -4.30 -6.10 3.15
N ILE A 36 -4.82 -5.31 2.20
CA ILE A 36 -4.00 -4.71 1.15
C ILE A 36 -3.82 -3.23 1.49
N ALA A 37 -2.59 -2.82 1.77
CA ALA A 37 -2.25 -1.45 2.13
C ALA A 37 -1.62 -0.74 0.92
N ASP A 38 -2.36 0.21 0.36
CA ASP A 38 -1.90 1.09 -0.72
C ASP A 38 -1.30 2.35 -0.10
N ILE A 39 0.04 2.38 0.01
CA ILE A 39 0.81 3.49 0.59
C ILE A 39 1.11 4.49 -0.52
N GLY A 40 0.17 5.41 -0.73
CA GLY A 40 0.22 6.38 -1.82
C GLY A 40 0.97 7.67 -1.48
N HIS A 41 0.96 8.59 -2.45
CA HIS A 41 1.59 9.91 -2.28
C HIS A 41 0.88 10.77 -1.23
N SER A 42 -0.45 10.90 -1.30
CA SER A 42 -1.23 11.81 -0.44
C SER A 42 -1.79 11.15 0.82
N GLY A 43 -1.83 9.82 0.87
CA GLY A 43 -2.39 9.07 1.99
C GLY A 43 -2.25 7.57 1.77
N THR A 44 -2.60 6.80 2.78
CA THR A 44 -2.57 5.35 2.79
C THR A 44 -3.97 4.79 2.91
N ARG A 45 -4.30 3.78 2.12
CA ARG A 45 -5.59 3.09 2.14
C ARG A 45 -5.40 1.64 2.54
N LEU A 46 -6.14 1.20 3.56
CA LEU A 46 -6.16 -0.16 4.05
C LEU A 46 -7.44 -0.83 3.57
N HIS A 47 -7.33 -1.69 2.57
CA HIS A 47 -8.43 -2.51 2.06
C HIS A 47 -8.47 -3.81 2.85
N LEU A 48 -9.51 -4.00 3.66
CA LEU A 48 -9.65 -5.10 4.61
C LEU A 48 -10.57 -6.16 4.02
N PHE A 49 -10.12 -7.40 4.07
CA PHE A 49 -10.84 -8.58 3.56
C PHE A 49 -11.10 -9.55 4.71
N HIS A 50 -12.29 -10.12 4.74
CA HIS A 50 -12.70 -11.16 5.66
C HIS A 50 -13.34 -12.32 4.87
N GLN A 51 -12.88 -13.53 5.11
CA GLN A 51 -13.29 -14.73 4.36
C GLN A 51 -13.20 -14.52 2.83
N ARG A 52 -12.13 -13.82 2.39
CA ARG A 52 -11.83 -13.46 0.99
C ARG A 52 -12.83 -12.49 0.35
N GLU A 53 -13.77 -11.97 1.09
CA GLU A 53 -14.70 -10.94 0.62
C GLU A 53 -14.26 -9.55 1.12
N TYR A 54 -14.49 -8.57 0.28
CA TYR A 54 -14.19 -7.17 0.63
C TYR A 54 -15.09 -6.71 1.78
N ALA A 55 -14.50 -6.35 2.88
CA ALA A 55 -15.21 -5.90 4.07
C ALA A 55 -15.33 -4.37 4.14
N THR A 56 -14.19 -3.66 4.09
CA THR A 56 -14.18 -2.20 4.21
C THR A 56 -12.84 -1.60 3.77
N VAL A 57 -12.79 -0.27 3.64
CA VAL A 57 -11.56 0.51 3.52
C VAL A 57 -11.39 1.45 4.71
N ARG A 58 -10.14 1.61 5.16
CA ARG A 58 -9.74 2.63 6.13
C ARG A 58 -8.72 3.55 5.48
N ASN A 59 -8.94 4.85 5.60
CA ASN A 59 -8.03 5.86 5.11
C ASN A 59 -7.18 6.37 6.27
N VAL A 60 -5.88 6.49 6.02
CA VAL A 60 -4.91 7.14 6.89
C VAL A 60 -4.36 8.34 6.11
N ASP A 61 -4.49 9.54 6.67
CA ASP A 61 -4.11 10.80 6.02
C ASP A 61 -2.58 11.05 6.12
N ILE A 62 -1.80 9.98 6.02
CA ILE A 62 -0.34 10.00 5.95
C ILE A 62 0.07 9.25 4.68
N GLY A 63 0.80 9.95 3.81
CA GLY A 63 1.35 9.41 2.57
C GLY A 63 2.79 9.87 2.35
N MET A 64 3.40 9.45 1.25
CA MET A 64 4.82 9.68 0.97
C MET A 64 5.15 11.14 0.63
N ARG A 65 4.16 11.98 0.39
CA ARG A 65 4.34 13.44 0.29
C ARG A 65 4.90 14.01 1.60
N ALA A 66 4.44 13.53 2.75
CA ALA A 66 4.97 13.98 4.04
C ALA A 66 6.47 13.68 4.19
N LEU A 67 6.94 12.56 3.64
CA LEU A 67 8.36 12.25 3.60
C LEU A 67 9.14 13.18 2.67
N ASP A 68 8.60 13.52 1.49
CA ASP A 68 9.21 14.50 0.59
C ASP A 68 9.36 15.87 1.27
N GLU A 69 8.33 16.31 2.01
CA GLU A 69 8.34 17.58 2.77
C GLU A 69 9.37 17.56 3.92
N ILE A 70 9.50 16.44 4.64
CA ILE A 70 10.53 16.26 5.68
C ILE A 70 11.93 16.34 5.08
N ILE A 71 12.20 15.61 4.01
CA ILE A 71 13.49 15.62 3.33
C ILE A 71 13.83 17.02 2.81
N ALA A 72 12.85 17.70 2.20
CA ALA A 72 13.02 19.07 1.71
C ALA A 72 13.45 20.04 2.81
N ALA A 73 12.81 19.93 3.99
CA ALA A 73 13.13 20.77 5.14
C ALA A 73 14.51 20.46 5.74
N VAL A 74 14.84 19.18 5.90
CA VAL A 74 16.11 18.73 6.53
C VAL A 74 17.32 18.99 5.62
N GLN A 75 17.16 18.82 4.30
CA GLN A 75 18.24 18.98 3.32
C GLN A 75 18.29 20.39 2.71
N GLU A 76 17.36 21.29 3.11
CA GLU A 76 17.25 22.65 2.60
C GLU A 76 17.13 22.70 1.07
N VAL A 77 16.33 21.80 0.49
CA VAL A 77 16.07 21.69 -0.95
C VAL A 77 14.58 21.84 -1.27
N ASP A 78 14.26 22.02 -2.55
CA ASP A 78 12.86 21.98 -2.97
C ASP A 78 12.27 20.56 -2.96
N VAL A 79 10.93 20.43 -2.97
CA VAL A 79 10.22 19.14 -2.87
C VAL A 79 10.53 18.21 -4.05
N HIS A 80 10.84 18.74 -5.24
CA HIS A 80 11.18 17.89 -6.39
C HIS A 80 12.57 17.26 -6.22
N MET A 81 13.53 18.05 -5.70
CA MET A 81 14.85 17.53 -5.34
C MET A 81 14.76 16.54 -4.18
N ALA A 82 13.94 16.82 -3.17
CA ALA A 82 13.68 15.91 -2.05
C ALA A 82 13.12 14.57 -2.53
N HIS A 83 12.21 14.58 -3.51
CA HIS A 83 11.71 13.36 -4.13
C HIS A 83 12.83 12.53 -4.78
N THR A 84 13.74 13.17 -5.51
CA THR A 84 14.91 12.51 -6.10
C THR A 84 15.84 11.95 -5.02
N TYR A 85 16.05 12.67 -3.91
CA TYR A 85 16.84 12.20 -2.77
C TYR A 85 16.20 10.99 -2.10
N LYS A 86 14.87 10.97 -1.97
CA LYS A 86 14.13 9.81 -1.47
C LYS A 86 14.34 8.58 -2.36
N GLU A 87 14.19 8.73 -3.68
CA GLU A 87 14.33 7.60 -4.63
C GLU A 87 15.75 7.01 -4.65
N SER A 88 16.77 7.85 -4.52
CA SER A 88 18.17 7.44 -4.50
C SER A 88 18.71 7.14 -3.11
N ASN A 89 17.92 7.36 -2.07
CA ASN A 89 18.36 7.36 -0.66
C ASN A 89 19.64 8.20 -0.43
N TYR A 90 19.70 9.36 -1.09
CA TYR A 90 20.85 10.27 -0.97
C TYR A 90 21.06 10.70 0.49
N ASN A 91 22.30 10.68 0.97
CA ASN A 91 22.64 10.98 2.37
C ASN A 91 21.87 10.16 3.41
N GLN A 92 21.39 8.98 3.06
CA GLN A 92 20.61 8.10 3.96
C GLN A 92 19.35 8.80 4.51
N VAL A 93 18.68 9.60 3.68
CA VAL A 93 17.48 10.37 4.07
C VAL A 93 16.33 9.48 4.56
N LEU A 94 16.29 8.22 4.11
CA LEU A 94 15.28 7.25 4.55
C LEU A 94 15.52 6.71 5.97
N GLU A 95 16.74 6.82 6.48
CA GLU A 95 17.15 6.39 7.82
C GLU A 95 17.18 7.55 8.84
N SER A 96 16.88 8.77 8.43
CA SER A 96 16.86 9.93 9.32
C SER A 96 15.84 9.80 10.44
N ASP A 97 16.11 10.42 11.60
CA ASP A 97 15.21 10.39 12.76
C ASP A 97 13.81 10.92 12.43
N ASP A 98 13.73 11.94 11.57
CA ASP A 98 12.44 12.51 11.17
C ASP A 98 11.66 11.57 10.25
N ALA A 99 12.34 10.87 9.35
CA ALA A 99 11.73 9.81 8.54
C ALA A 99 11.23 8.65 9.42
N GLN A 100 12.01 8.22 10.42
CA GLN A 100 11.63 7.16 11.35
C GLN A 100 10.40 7.55 12.19
N ARG A 101 10.28 8.81 12.59
CA ARG A 101 9.07 9.31 13.29
C ARG A 101 7.84 9.25 12.39
N LEU A 102 7.97 9.60 11.11
CA LEU A 102 6.88 9.49 10.15
C LEU A 102 6.45 8.02 9.96
N TYR A 103 7.42 7.11 9.79
CA TYR A 103 7.14 5.67 9.63
C TYR A 103 6.43 5.11 10.86
N SER A 104 6.90 5.43 12.05
CA SER A 104 6.27 5.02 13.30
C SER A 104 4.84 5.56 13.42
N SER A 105 4.62 6.82 13.04
CA SER A 105 3.29 7.43 13.07
C SER A 105 2.32 6.74 12.11
N LEU A 106 2.75 6.46 10.86
CA LEU A 106 1.94 5.75 9.90
C LEU A 106 1.65 4.31 10.37
N ALA A 107 2.66 3.60 10.84
CA ALA A 107 2.53 2.23 11.32
C ALA A 107 1.55 2.11 12.51
N VAL A 108 1.58 3.07 13.45
CA VAL A 108 0.64 3.13 14.58
C VAL A 108 -0.80 3.36 14.10
N GLU A 109 -1.02 4.27 13.15
CA GLU A 109 -2.36 4.49 12.60
C GLU A 109 -2.89 3.26 11.83
N MET A 110 -2.01 2.56 11.10
CA MET A 110 -2.36 1.29 10.47
C MET A 110 -2.73 0.23 11.50
N ALA A 111 -1.93 0.08 12.56
CA ALA A 111 -2.22 -0.86 13.65
C ALA A 111 -3.56 -0.56 14.36
N LYS A 112 -3.87 0.72 14.60
CA LYS A 112 -5.19 1.12 15.14
C LYS A 112 -6.34 0.69 14.23
N ALA A 113 -6.20 0.87 12.91
CA ALA A 113 -7.22 0.49 11.95
C ALA A 113 -7.46 -1.02 11.91
N VAL A 114 -6.38 -1.82 11.92
CA VAL A 114 -6.42 -3.30 11.96
C VAL A 114 -7.05 -3.77 13.27
N ASN A 115 -6.59 -3.28 14.41
CA ASN A 115 -7.11 -3.65 15.72
C ASN A 115 -8.60 -3.31 15.87
N PHE A 116 -9.01 -2.14 15.36
CA PHE A 116 -10.41 -1.75 15.36
C PHE A 116 -11.26 -2.69 14.50
N PHE A 117 -10.75 -3.14 13.35
CA PHE A 117 -11.43 -4.10 12.51
C PHE A 117 -11.58 -5.46 13.20
N ASN A 118 -10.50 -6.02 13.74
CA ASN A 118 -10.52 -7.30 14.46
C ASN A 118 -11.45 -7.25 15.70
N TYR A 119 -11.48 -6.11 16.41
CA TYR A 119 -12.37 -5.95 17.56
C TYR A 119 -13.86 -5.99 17.19
N ASN A 120 -14.21 -5.39 16.03
CA ASN A 120 -15.60 -5.34 15.57
C ASN A 120 -16.04 -6.60 14.81
N ASN A 121 -15.10 -7.42 14.34
CA ASN A 121 -15.37 -8.66 13.60
C ASN A 121 -14.67 -9.81 14.35
N ARG A 122 -15.37 -10.36 15.36
CA ARG A 122 -14.78 -11.32 16.31
C ARG A 122 -14.31 -12.63 15.70
N ASP A 123 -14.81 -12.96 14.52
CA ASP A 123 -14.46 -14.12 13.71
C ASP A 123 -13.39 -13.80 12.65
N ALA A 124 -13.02 -12.55 12.50
CA ALA A 124 -11.92 -12.11 11.64
C ALA A 124 -10.59 -12.07 12.41
N GLN A 125 -9.53 -12.56 11.78
CA GLN A 125 -8.17 -12.48 12.30
C GLN A 125 -7.23 -12.08 11.18
N LEU A 126 -6.99 -10.77 11.04
CA LEU A 126 -6.06 -10.24 10.07
C LEU A 126 -4.63 -10.56 10.52
N GLU A 127 -3.96 -11.47 9.81
CA GLU A 127 -2.58 -11.87 10.07
C GLU A 127 -1.63 -11.43 8.94
N ASP A 128 -2.16 -11.27 7.73
CA ASP A 128 -1.40 -10.93 6.54
C ASP A 128 -1.69 -9.51 6.03
N ILE A 129 -0.62 -8.77 5.71
CA ILE A 129 -0.72 -7.46 5.07
C ILE A 129 0.14 -7.42 3.80
N TYR A 130 -0.46 -7.06 2.68
CA TYR A 130 0.21 -6.91 1.38
C TYR A 130 0.40 -5.43 1.09
N LEU A 131 1.66 -5.01 0.93
CA LEU A 131 1.99 -3.60 0.67
C LEU A 131 2.08 -3.31 -0.82
N CYS A 132 1.44 -2.23 -1.25
CA CYS A 132 1.55 -1.66 -2.58
C CYS A 132 1.62 -0.13 -2.52
N GLY A 133 1.78 0.52 -3.68
CA GLY A 133 2.04 1.95 -3.76
C GLY A 133 3.51 2.31 -3.55
N GLY A 134 3.87 3.57 -3.81
CA GLY A 134 5.26 4.02 -3.79
C GLY A 134 5.95 3.91 -2.42
N GLY A 135 5.20 3.94 -1.32
CA GLY A 135 5.75 3.76 0.03
C GLY A 135 6.16 2.32 0.35
N ALA A 136 5.61 1.35 -0.35
CA ALA A 136 5.91 -0.07 -0.13
C ALA A 136 7.36 -0.46 -0.49
N CYS A 137 8.07 0.38 -1.29
CA CYS A 137 9.47 0.18 -1.62
C CYS A 137 10.44 0.62 -0.51
N ILE A 138 9.95 1.27 0.55
CA ILE A 138 10.78 1.84 1.62
C ILE A 138 10.97 0.82 2.72
N ALA A 139 12.13 0.16 2.74
CA ALA A 139 12.42 -0.92 3.69
C ALA A 139 12.31 -0.52 5.18
N PRO A 140 12.76 0.67 5.63
CA PRO A 140 12.53 1.11 7.01
C PRO A 140 11.05 1.24 7.38
N LEU A 141 10.20 1.72 6.45
CA LEU A 141 8.76 1.82 6.66
C LEU A 141 8.10 0.43 6.77
N THR A 142 8.49 -0.50 5.89
CA THR A 142 7.98 -1.88 5.94
C THR A 142 8.25 -2.53 7.31
N ARG A 143 9.45 -2.36 7.84
CA ARG A 143 9.81 -2.86 9.18
C ARG A 143 8.98 -2.21 10.29
N ALA A 144 8.79 -0.89 10.25
CA ALA A 144 7.96 -0.20 11.22
C ALA A 144 6.50 -0.69 11.21
N ILE A 145 5.95 -1.00 10.03
CA ILE A 145 4.60 -1.56 9.88
C ILE A 145 4.54 -2.96 10.51
N GLU A 146 5.49 -3.84 10.21
CA GLU A 146 5.56 -5.19 10.77
C GLU A 146 5.64 -5.17 12.30
N GLU A 147 6.52 -4.32 12.86
CA GLU A 147 6.68 -4.15 14.30
C GLU A 147 5.43 -3.60 14.99
N ALA A 148 4.72 -2.64 14.39
CA ALA A 148 3.56 -2.02 15.02
C ALA A 148 2.29 -2.85 14.88
N THR A 149 2.11 -3.55 13.76
CA THR A 149 0.89 -4.33 13.48
C THR A 149 0.98 -5.75 13.99
N HIS A 150 2.18 -6.28 14.17
CA HIS A 150 2.48 -7.70 14.45
C HIS A 150 1.93 -8.65 13.37
N MET A 151 1.68 -8.16 12.16
CA MET A 151 1.21 -8.91 11.01
C MET A 151 2.39 -9.40 10.17
N GLN A 152 2.17 -10.45 9.38
CA GLN A 152 3.12 -10.87 8.34
C GLN A 152 3.02 -9.90 7.16
N VAL A 153 4.13 -9.21 6.89
CA VAL A 153 4.19 -8.23 5.80
C VAL A 153 4.68 -8.88 4.52
N HIS A 154 3.88 -8.76 3.47
CA HIS A 154 4.17 -9.31 2.14
C HIS A 154 4.28 -8.19 1.10
N SER A 155 5.13 -8.41 0.10
CA SER A 155 5.13 -7.58 -1.11
C SER A 155 3.87 -7.84 -1.94
N ALA A 156 3.38 -6.80 -2.62
CA ALA A 156 2.33 -6.92 -3.65
C ALA A 156 2.66 -7.96 -4.74
N ALA A 157 3.94 -8.26 -4.96
CA ALA A 157 4.36 -9.30 -5.88
C ALA A 157 3.80 -10.69 -5.55
N ALA A 158 3.48 -10.96 -4.28
CA ALA A 158 2.86 -12.21 -3.85
C ALA A 158 1.42 -12.39 -4.41
N LEU A 159 0.77 -11.30 -4.81
CA LEU A 159 -0.57 -11.28 -5.39
C LEU A 159 -0.58 -11.32 -6.94
N MET A 160 0.60 -11.42 -7.55
CA MET A 160 0.79 -11.35 -9.01
C MET A 160 1.58 -12.55 -9.51
N PRO A 161 1.46 -12.90 -10.82
CA PRO A 161 2.39 -13.82 -11.44
C PRO A 161 3.83 -13.30 -11.35
N PRO A 162 4.85 -14.18 -11.46
CA PRO A 162 6.25 -13.76 -11.47
C PRO A 162 6.50 -12.66 -12.52
N LEU A 163 7.01 -11.52 -12.06
CA LEU A 163 7.38 -10.37 -12.90
C LEU A 163 8.88 -10.39 -13.18
N GLN A 164 9.30 -9.79 -14.31
CA GLN A 164 10.72 -9.60 -14.62
C GLN A 164 11.40 -8.65 -13.61
N GLN A 165 10.65 -7.65 -13.14
CA GLN A 165 11.05 -6.72 -12.08
C GLN A 165 9.99 -6.78 -10.98
N PRO A 166 10.25 -7.47 -9.86
CA PRO A 166 9.26 -7.65 -8.79
C PRO A 166 8.77 -6.34 -8.16
N GLU A 167 9.60 -5.29 -8.17
CA GLU A 167 9.26 -3.94 -7.72
C GLU A 167 8.14 -3.29 -8.53
N ASP A 168 7.94 -3.68 -9.78
CA ASP A 168 6.82 -3.20 -10.60
C ASP A 168 5.46 -3.57 -9.99
N ALA A 169 5.39 -4.63 -9.19
CA ALA A 169 4.17 -5.04 -8.51
C ALA A 169 3.60 -3.94 -7.61
N TYR A 170 4.45 -3.14 -6.97
CA TYR A 170 4.02 -2.04 -6.11
C TYR A 170 3.19 -0.99 -6.85
N HIS A 171 3.48 -0.77 -8.14
CA HIS A 171 2.83 0.25 -8.96
C HIS A 171 1.68 -0.29 -9.80
N PHE A 172 1.74 -1.55 -10.22
CA PHE A 172 0.80 -2.13 -11.19
C PHE A 172 -0.26 -3.05 -10.60
N LEU A 173 -0.24 -3.31 -9.29
CA LEU A 173 -1.16 -4.24 -8.63
C LEU A 173 -2.62 -3.94 -8.97
N GLN A 174 -3.05 -2.69 -8.85
CA GLN A 174 -4.42 -2.28 -9.15
C GLN A 174 -4.77 -2.50 -10.63
N GLY A 175 -3.87 -2.12 -11.55
CA GLY A 175 -4.07 -2.31 -12.99
C GLY A 175 -4.19 -3.78 -13.36
N TYR A 176 -3.35 -4.63 -12.75
CA TYR A 176 -3.42 -6.08 -12.94
C TYR A 176 -4.74 -6.65 -12.41
N GLY A 177 -5.15 -6.28 -11.19
CA GLY A 177 -6.42 -6.72 -10.61
C GLY A 177 -7.64 -6.38 -11.46
N LEU A 178 -7.64 -5.20 -12.12
CA LEU A 178 -8.68 -4.83 -13.08
C LEU A 178 -8.61 -5.68 -14.37
N ALA A 179 -7.41 -5.97 -14.86
CA ALA A 179 -7.22 -6.72 -16.09
C ALA A 179 -7.66 -8.18 -15.98
N ILE A 180 -7.54 -8.79 -14.80
CA ILE A 180 -7.94 -10.19 -14.55
C ILE A 180 -9.39 -10.34 -14.12
N GLY A 181 -10.11 -9.23 -13.85
CA GLY A 181 -11.54 -9.26 -13.52
C GLY A 181 -12.35 -9.90 -14.62
N GLU A 182 -13.42 -10.60 -14.25
CA GLU A 182 -14.39 -11.12 -15.22
C GLU A 182 -15.12 -9.95 -15.91
N LYS A 183 -15.38 -10.14 -17.22
CA LYS A 183 -16.07 -9.15 -18.04
C LYS A 183 -17.58 -9.21 -17.84
#